data_249df986ebc215e7eaa8abeaa42714af
#
_entry.id   249df986ebc215e7eaa8abeaa42714af
#
_cell.length_a   1.000
_cell.length_b   1.000
_cell.length_c   1.000
_cell.angle_alpha   90.00
_cell.angle_beta   90.00
_cell.angle_gamma   90.00
#
_symmetry.space_group_name_H-M   'P 1'
#
loop_
_entity.id
_entity.type
_entity.pdbx_description
1 polymer ?
#
loop_
_entity_poly.entity_id
_entity_poly.type
_entity_poly.pdbx_seq_one_letter_code
_entity_poly.pdbx_strand_id
1 'polypeptide(L)'
;EMEEDRFWIPRFMIGEKYQRKGYGKQAMQVIIQNLAKDPTCYRIRLSVVPNNTQAMNFYKNIGFISTGKIAHGEEIMEYIVK
;
A
#
# COMPACT_ATOMS: atom_id res chain seq x y z
N GLU A 1 -13.83 4.49 -12.31
CA GLU A 1 -13.35 4.75 -10.96
C GLU A 1 -13.48 3.53 -10.10
N MET A 2 -14.46 2.74 -10.36
CA MET A 2 -14.62 1.49 -9.65
C MET A 2 -13.47 0.54 -9.91
N GLU A 3 -12.95 0.58 -11.11
CA GLU A 3 -11.86 -0.32 -11.49
C GLU A 3 -10.61 -0.07 -10.68
N GLU A 4 -10.37 1.17 -10.30
CA GLU A 4 -9.19 1.50 -9.53
C GLU A 4 -9.23 0.87 -8.13
N ASP A 5 -10.44 0.64 -7.62
CA ASP A 5 -10.58 0.09 -6.29
C ASP A 5 -10.14 -1.35 -6.19
N ARG A 6 -10.02 -2.03 -7.32
CA ARG A 6 -9.61 -3.43 -7.31
C ARG A 6 -8.19 -3.63 -6.81
N PHE A 7 -7.38 -2.60 -6.89
CA PHE A 7 -5.96 -2.70 -6.56
C PHE A 7 -5.63 -1.88 -5.32
N TRP A 8 -6.59 -1.74 -4.42
CA TRP A 8 -6.37 -1.14 -3.12
C TRP A 8 -6.07 -2.23 -2.11
N ILE A 9 -5.09 -1.96 -1.25
CA ILE A 9 -4.78 -2.87 -0.17
C ILE A 9 -5.59 -2.45 1.04
N PRO A 10 -6.49 -3.30 1.54
CA PRO A 10 -7.29 -2.97 2.71
C PRO A 10 -6.41 -2.75 3.93
N ARG A 11 -6.81 -1.81 4.77
CA ARG A 11 -6.02 -1.45 5.94
C ARG A 11 -5.78 -2.64 6.86
N PHE A 12 -6.77 -3.50 7.04
CA PHE A 12 -6.63 -4.60 7.97
C PHE A 12 -5.60 -5.63 7.53
N MET A 13 -5.21 -5.62 6.26
CA MET A 13 -4.19 -6.53 5.77
C MET A 13 -2.78 -6.04 6.08
N ILE A 14 -2.67 -4.83 6.61
CA ILE A 14 -1.38 -4.22 6.88
C ILE A 14 -1.21 -3.99 8.38
N GLY A 15 -1.62 -4.95 9.18
CA GLY A 15 -1.64 -4.80 10.62
C GLY A 15 -0.26 -4.60 11.22
N GLU A 16 -0.22 -3.88 12.34
CA GLU A 16 1.03 -3.58 13.02
C GLU A 16 1.81 -4.83 13.40
N LYS A 17 1.10 -5.88 13.74
CA LYS A 17 1.78 -7.09 14.21
C LYS A 17 2.70 -7.68 13.16
N TYR A 18 2.36 -7.51 11.88
CA TYR A 18 3.23 -7.99 10.83
C TYR A 18 4.48 -7.15 10.73
N GLN A 19 4.33 -5.85 10.92
CA GLN A 19 5.45 -4.94 10.82
C GLN A 19 6.47 -5.18 11.94
N ARG A 20 5.97 -5.44 13.14
CA ARG A 20 6.83 -5.60 14.30
C ARG A 20 7.69 -6.84 14.22
N LYS A 21 7.19 -7.88 13.58
CA LYS A 21 7.88 -9.16 13.56
C LYS A 21 8.75 -9.35 12.33
N GLY A 22 8.84 -8.30 11.50
CA GLY A 22 9.63 -8.41 10.29
C GLY A 22 8.97 -9.16 9.17
N TYR A 23 7.77 -9.64 9.38
CA TYR A 23 7.04 -10.34 8.32
C TYR A 23 6.27 -9.39 7.42
N GLY A 24 6.09 -8.15 7.87
CA GLY A 24 5.26 -7.20 7.14
C GLY A 24 5.76 -6.95 5.74
N LYS A 25 7.08 -6.79 5.58
CA LYS A 25 7.63 -6.51 4.27
C LYS A 25 7.41 -7.69 3.32
N GLN A 26 7.63 -8.91 3.81
CA GLN A 26 7.42 -10.09 2.98
C GLN A 26 5.95 -10.26 2.62
N ALA A 27 5.06 -10.03 3.59
CA ALA A 27 3.64 -10.13 3.34
C ALA A 27 3.20 -9.13 2.29
N MET A 28 3.70 -7.89 2.39
CA MET A 28 3.37 -6.87 1.41
C MET A 28 3.88 -7.23 0.03
N GLN A 29 5.08 -7.77 -0.04
CA GLN A 29 5.63 -8.16 -1.34
C GLN A 29 4.80 -9.25 -1.98
N VAL A 30 4.30 -10.20 -1.20
CA VAL A 30 3.43 -11.25 -1.74
C VAL A 30 2.13 -10.65 -2.25
N ILE A 31 1.54 -9.73 -1.48
CA ILE A 31 0.31 -9.07 -1.91
C ILE A 31 0.54 -8.33 -3.22
N ILE A 32 1.62 -7.57 -3.30
CA ILE A 32 1.94 -6.81 -4.49
C ILE A 32 2.13 -7.74 -5.69
N GLN A 33 2.85 -8.83 -5.50
CA GLN A 33 3.09 -9.78 -6.59
C GLN A 33 1.79 -10.39 -7.08
N ASN A 34 0.88 -10.72 -6.15
CA ASN A 34 -0.39 -11.30 -6.54
C ASN A 34 -1.23 -10.31 -7.33
N LEU A 35 -1.27 -9.07 -6.90
CA LEU A 35 -2.03 -8.04 -7.61
C LEU A 35 -1.39 -7.73 -8.96
N ALA A 36 -0.08 -7.73 -9.00
CA ALA A 36 0.64 -7.38 -10.23
C ALA A 36 0.49 -8.43 -11.33
N LYS A 37 0.02 -9.62 -10.99
CA LYS A 37 -0.23 -10.65 -11.99
C LYS A 37 -1.35 -10.27 -12.95
N ASP A 38 -2.25 -9.40 -12.50
CA ASP A 38 -3.32 -8.93 -13.35
C ASP A 38 -2.74 -7.97 -14.38
N PRO A 39 -2.92 -8.25 -15.68
CA PRO A 39 -2.34 -7.37 -16.71
C PRO A 39 -2.91 -5.97 -16.71
N THR A 40 -4.05 -5.75 -16.06
CA THR A 40 -4.62 -4.41 -15.96
C THR A 40 -4.14 -3.66 -14.72
N CYS A 41 -3.27 -4.26 -13.91
CA CYS A 41 -2.78 -3.63 -12.70
C CYS A 41 -1.56 -2.78 -13.02
N TYR A 42 -1.76 -1.47 -13.08
CA TYR A 42 -0.67 -0.53 -13.29
C TYR A 42 -0.20 0.09 -12.00
N ARG A 43 -1.06 0.17 -11.02
CA ARG A 43 -0.76 0.80 -9.73
C ARG A 43 -1.49 0.08 -8.62
N ILE A 44 -0.85 0.06 -7.47
CA ILE A 44 -1.46 -0.49 -6.26
C ILE A 44 -1.50 0.64 -5.25
N ARG A 45 -2.63 0.86 -4.60
CA ARG A 45 -2.83 1.97 -3.69
C ARG A 45 -3.18 1.50 -2.30
N LEU A 46 -2.85 2.33 -1.35
CA LEU A 46 -3.30 2.17 0.03
C LEU A 46 -3.40 3.54 0.66
N SER A 47 -4.07 3.62 1.79
CA SER A 47 -4.15 4.87 2.51
C SER A 47 -3.51 4.71 3.88
N VAL A 48 -2.95 5.80 4.39
CA VAL A 48 -2.24 5.78 5.65
C VAL A 48 -2.51 7.10 6.38
N VAL A 49 -2.60 7.03 7.71
CA VAL A 49 -2.79 8.21 8.52
C VAL A 49 -1.53 9.07 8.41
N PRO A 50 -1.66 10.37 8.04
CA PRO A 50 -0.47 11.18 7.72
C PRO A 50 0.54 11.31 8.84
N ASN A 51 0.10 11.30 10.10
CA ASN A 51 1.05 11.45 11.21
C ASN A 51 1.60 10.12 11.68
N ASN A 52 1.28 9.03 11.00
CA ASN A 52 1.89 7.73 11.30
C ASN A 52 3.15 7.59 10.45
N THR A 53 4.22 8.25 10.88
CA THR A 53 5.45 8.27 10.10
C THR A 53 6.09 6.90 9.99
N GLN A 54 5.92 6.07 11.01
CA GLN A 54 6.49 4.72 10.98
C GLN A 54 5.88 3.90 9.84
N ALA A 55 4.56 3.96 9.70
CA ALA A 55 3.89 3.24 8.63
C ALA A 55 4.28 3.81 7.27
N MET A 56 4.33 5.13 7.15
CA MET A 56 4.70 5.75 5.89
C MET A 56 6.10 5.35 5.46
N ASN A 57 7.04 5.34 6.40
CA ASN A 57 8.40 4.93 6.08
C ASN A 57 8.46 3.47 5.68
N PHE A 58 7.67 2.64 6.33
CA PHE A 58 7.59 1.22 6.00
C PHE A 58 7.16 1.04 4.55
N TYR A 59 6.10 1.75 4.14
CA TYR A 59 5.61 1.62 2.77
C TYR A 59 6.59 2.20 1.77
N LYS A 60 7.25 3.31 2.11
CA LYS A 60 8.24 3.89 1.22
C LYS A 60 9.41 2.95 1.00
N ASN A 61 9.81 2.22 2.03
CA ASN A 61 10.90 1.25 1.89
C ASN A 61 10.54 0.12 0.95
N ILE A 62 9.26 -0.19 0.84
CA ILE A 62 8.81 -1.25 -0.07
C ILE A 62 8.76 -0.73 -1.51
N GLY A 63 8.52 0.56 -1.67
CA GLY A 63 8.47 1.15 -3.00
C GLY A 63 7.25 2.03 -3.24
N PHE A 64 6.41 2.22 -2.23
CA PHE A 64 5.27 3.11 -2.36
C PHE A 64 5.75 4.56 -2.33
N ILE A 65 5.05 5.40 -3.07
CA ILE A 65 5.32 6.83 -3.09
C ILE A 65 4.07 7.57 -2.65
N SER A 66 4.29 8.73 -2.03
CA SER A 66 3.19 9.59 -1.62
C SER A 66 2.64 10.31 -2.83
N THR A 67 1.31 10.30 -2.99
CA THR A 67 0.68 11.02 -4.09
C THR A 67 0.36 12.45 -3.73
N GLY A 68 0.42 12.78 -2.44
CA GLY A 68 -0.01 14.09 -1.98
C GLY A 68 -1.50 14.25 -1.86
N LYS A 69 -2.26 13.23 -2.20
CA LYS A 69 -3.73 13.28 -2.10
C LYS A 69 -4.18 12.79 -0.74
N ILE A 70 -5.17 13.47 -0.19
CA ILE A 70 -5.77 13.10 1.09
C ILE A 70 -7.22 12.73 0.84
N ALA A 71 -7.62 11.57 1.32
CA ALA A 71 -9.01 11.13 1.22
C ALA A 71 -9.45 10.66 2.59
N HIS A 72 -10.56 11.21 3.08
CA HIS A 72 -11.10 10.83 4.38
C HIS A 72 -10.07 10.95 5.50
N GLY A 73 -9.21 11.96 5.40
CA GLY A 73 -8.20 12.21 6.42
C GLY A 73 -6.97 11.35 6.33
N GLU A 74 -6.84 10.55 5.30
CA GLU A 74 -5.68 9.68 5.12
C GLU A 74 -4.99 9.97 3.81
N GLU A 75 -3.67 9.85 3.83
CA GLU A 75 -2.88 10.08 2.63
C GLU A 75 -2.84 8.83 1.77
N ILE A 76 -2.98 9.01 0.47
CA ILE A 76 -2.96 7.92 -0.48
C ILE A 76 -1.53 7.72 -0.99
N MET A 77 -1.06 6.50 -0.91
CA MET A 77 0.24 6.12 -1.45
C MET A 77 0.06 5.13 -2.58
N GLU A 78 0.98 5.15 -3.52
CA GLU A 78 0.91 4.31 -4.72
C GLU A 78 2.19 3.52 -4.91
N TYR A 79 2.04 2.30 -5.39
CA TYR A 79 3.13 1.47 -5.87
C TYR A 79 2.95 1.31 -7.38
N ILE A 80 3.94 1.72 -8.15
CA ILE A 80 3.86 1.68 -9.60
C ILE A 80 4.32 0.30 -10.08
N VAL A 81 3.40 -0.41 -10.74
CA VAL A 81 3.69 -1.75 -11.23
C VAL A 81 4.29 -1.70 -12.62
N LYS A 82 3.71 -0.86 -13.48
CA LYS A 82 4.16 -0.77 -14.88
C LYS A 82 4.30 0.66 -15.33
#